data_8970b42ac1e1d62adf0d7ce3f67cccb3
#
_entry.id   8970b42ac1e1d62adf0d7ce3f67cccb3
#
_cell.length_a   1.000
_cell.length_b   1.000
_cell.length_c   1.000
_cell.angle_alpha   90.00
_cell.angle_beta   90.00
_cell.angle_gamma   90.00
#
_symmetry.space_group_name_H-M   'P 1'
#
loop_
_entity.id
_entity.type
_entity.pdbx_description
1 polymer ?
#
loop_
_entity_poly.entity_id
_entity_poly.type
_entity_poly.pdbx_seq_one_letter_code
_entity_poly.pdbx_strand_id
1 'polypeptide(L)'
;TITADRLILATNGYSVETVPDWIRARTLPAQSSVIATRPLTQAELDAQGWTTHQMAYEDRRLLHYFHLTPDNRMVFGQRGGLIASAANDARIAERVRGDFARAFPHWAHVETRSNWSGMVCLTASLTPFCGAIPGLPGAFAAFGYHGNGVAMGSYLGMLLADVSRGETP
;
A
#
# COMPACT_ATOMS: atom_id res chain seq x y z
N THR A 1 -5.82 -26.40 -15.72
CA THR A 1 -4.50 -26.02 -16.29
C THR A 1 -4.74 -24.93 -17.32
N ILE A 2 -3.96 -23.86 -17.28
CA ILE A 2 -3.94 -22.79 -18.28
C ILE A 2 -2.59 -22.88 -18.98
N THR A 3 -2.59 -22.85 -20.30
CA THR A 3 -1.37 -22.75 -21.13
C THR A 3 -1.35 -21.37 -21.77
N ALA A 4 -0.22 -20.67 -21.70
CA ALA A 4 -0.04 -19.34 -22.26
C ALA A 4 1.39 -19.17 -22.78
N ASP A 5 1.57 -18.34 -23.79
CA ASP A 5 2.90 -18.02 -24.34
C ASP A 5 3.69 -17.07 -23.42
N ARG A 6 2.99 -16.28 -22.63
CA ARG A 6 3.56 -15.28 -21.72
C ARG A 6 2.88 -15.32 -20.37
N LEU A 7 3.66 -15.14 -19.31
CA LEU A 7 3.20 -15.01 -17.93
C LEU A 7 3.63 -13.65 -17.37
N ILE A 8 2.70 -12.92 -16.81
CA ILE A 8 3.00 -11.68 -16.07
C ILE A 8 2.67 -11.89 -14.61
N LEU A 9 3.68 -11.80 -13.74
CA LEU A 9 3.55 -11.88 -12.29
C LEU A 9 3.35 -10.47 -11.73
N ALA A 10 2.11 -10.15 -11.34
CA ALA A 10 1.71 -8.84 -10.81
C ALA A 10 1.15 -8.94 -9.38
N THR A 11 1.56 -9.93 -8.61
CA THR A 11 1.04 -10.25 -7.28
C THR A 11 1.58 -9.36 -6.16
N ASN A 12 2.65 -8.60 -6.44
CA ASN A 12 3.28 -7.63 -5.53
C ASN A 12 3.45 -8.19 -4.10
N GLY A 13 2.88 -7.56 -3.07
CA GLY A 13 2.97 -7.98 -1.67
C GLY A 13 2.24 -9.29 -1.33
N TYR A 14 1.51 -9.87 -2.27
CA TYR A 14 0.82 -11.15 -2.14
C TYR A 14 1.52 -12.29 -2.88
N SER A 15 2.76 -12.06 -3.32
CA SER A 15 3.59 -13.10 -3.93
C SER A 15 3.95 -14.18 -2.92
N VAL A 16 3.94 -15.44 -3.35
CA VAL A 16 4.46 -16.56 -2.58
C VAL A 16 5.89 -16.86 -3.01
N GLU A 17 6.75 -17.24 -2.08
CA GLU A 17 8.19 -17.42 -2.33
C GLU A 17 8.56 -18.62 -3.22
N THR A 18 7.58 -19.45 -3.55
CA THR A 18 7.79 -20.68 -4.34
C THR A 18 7.28 -20.60 -5.77
N VAL A 19 6.63 -19.49 -6.16
CA VAL A 19 6.02 -19.36 -7.50
C VAL A 19 6.30 -17.98 -8.11
N PRO A 20 7.33 -17.89 -8.96
CA PRO A 20 8.45 -18.81 -9.16
C PRO A 20 9.46 -18.73 -8.01
N ASP A 21 10.27 -19.75 -7.82
CA ASP A 21 11.34 -19.79 -6.80
C ASP A 21 12.29 -18.58 -6.86
N TRP A 22 12.44 -17.99 -8.03
CA TRP A 22 13.25 -16.77 -8.25
C TRP A 22 12.82 -15.59 -7.36
N ILE A 23 11.53 -15.49 -6.98
CA ILE A 23 11.06 -14.36 -6.16
C ILE A 23 11.47 -14.48 -4.68
N ARG A 24 11.94 -15.66 -4.25
CA ARG A 24 12.37 -15.92 -2.87
C ARG A 24 13.39 -14.89 -2.41
N ALA A 25 13.20 -14.34 -1.21
CA ALA A 25 14.04 -13.34 -0.56
C ALA A 25 14.23 -12.02 -1.35
N ARG A 26 13.42 -11.77 -2.38
CA ARG A 26 13.44 -10.48 -3.13
C ARG A 26 12.38 -9.51 -2.69
N THR A 27 11.38 -10.00 -1.98
CA THR A 27 10.26 -9.20 -1.48
C THR A 27 10.12 -9.33 0.02
N LEU A 28 9.79 -8.23 0.67
CA LEU A 28 9.36 -8.19 2.05
C LEU A 28 7.94 -7.62 2.09
N PRO A 29 6.92 -8.46 2.27
CA PRO A 29 5.57 -7.98 2.46
C PRO A 29 5.45 -7.29 3.82
N ALA A 30 4.96 -6.06 3.84
CA ALA A 30 4.71 -5.30 5.04
C ALA A 30 3.24 -4.87 5.06
N GLN A 31 2.59 -5.05 6.20
CA GLN A 31 1.19 -4.67 6.33
C GLN A 31 1.04 -3.14 6.36
N SER A 32 0.02 -2.64 5.68
CA SER A 32 -0.44 -1.27 5.76
C SER A 32 -1.90 -1.28 6.21
N SER A 33 -2.21 -0.57 7.27
CA SER A 33 -3.54 -0.57 7.89
C SER A 33 -4.11 0.84 7.92
N VAL A 34 -5.39 0.96 7.61
CA VAL A 34 -6.07 2.23 7.38
C VAL A 34 -7.38 2.26 8.16
N ILE A 35 -7.71 3.42 8.70
CA ILE A 35 -9.04 3.74 9.21
C ILE A 35 -9.64 4.88 8.39
N ALA A 36 -10.97 4.91 8.30
CA ALA A 36 -11.70 6.06 7.79
C ALA A 36 -12.79 6.46 8.80
N THR A 37 -12.87 7.76 9.07
CA THR A 37 -13.88 8.31 9.98
C THR A 37 -15.25 8.39 9.32
N ARG A 38 -16.30 8.67 10.10
CA ARG A 38 -17.51 9.30 9.53
C ARG A 38 -17.16 10.66 8.91
N PRO A 39 -18.02 11.23 8.08
CA PRO A 39 -17.83 12.62 7.66
C PRO A 39 -17.68 13.54 8.86
N LEU A 40 -16.73 14.46 8.79
CA LEU A 40 -16.50 15.51 9.76
C LEU A 40 -17.48 16.67 9.49
N THR A 41 -18.00 17.26 10.54
CA THR A 41 -18.79 18.48 10.45
C THR A 41 -17.89 19.68 10.22
N GLN A 42 -18.44 20.80 9.72
CA GLN A 42 -17.67 22.03 9.55
C GLN A 42 -17.07 22.51 10.87
N ALA A 43 -17.82 22.42 11.97
CA ALA A 43 -17.33 22.79 13.28
C ALA A 43 -16.14 21.94 13.76
N GLU A 44 -16.10 20.64 13.42
CA GLU A 44 -14.96 19.78 13.71
C GLU A 44 -13.75 20.14 12.85
N LEU A 45 -13.94 20.44 11.57
CA LEU A 45 -12.87 20.90 10.68
C LEU A 45 -12.26 22.20 11.19
N ASP A 46 -13.09 23.17 11.56
CA ASP A 46 -12.67 24.45 12.10
C ASP A 46 -11.91 24.29 13.44
N ALA A 47 -12.39 23.43 14.31
CA ALA A 47 -11.77 23.17 15.61
C ALA A 47 -10.35 22.57 15.47
N GLN A 48 -10.12 21.71 14.49
CA GLN A 48 -8.79 21.12 14.23
C GLN A 48 -7.92 22.06 13.38
N GLY A 49 -8.52 22.99 12.64
CA GLY A 49 -7.83 23.90 11.73
C GLY A 49 -7.26 23.20 10.48
N TRP A 50 -7.80 22.03 10.11
CA TRP A 50 -7.39 21.30 8.92
C TRP A 50 -8.34 21.58 7.76
N THR A 51 -7.85 22.25 6.73
CA THR A 51 -8.69 22.76 5.62
C THR A 51 -8.29 22.23 4.25
N THR A 52 -7.27 21.36 4.17
CA THR A 52 -6.74 20.85 2.90
C THR A 52 -7.16 19.42 2.62
N HIS A 53 -7.40 19.10 1.34
CA HIS A 53 -7.61 17.75 0.83
C HIS A 53 -6.31 17.11 0.31
N GLN A 54 -5.17 17.79 0.45
CA GLN A 54 -3.88 17.25 0.05
C GLN A 54 -3.54 16.03 0.88
N MET A 55 -2.94 15.05 0.23
CA MET A 55 -2.34 13.91 0.93
C MET A 55 -1.10 14.35 1.68
N ALA A 56 -0.97 13.88 2.91
CA ALA A 56 0.17 14.15 3.77
C ALA A 56 0.70 12.82 4.35
N TYR A 57 1.97 12.80 4.67
CA TYR A 57 2.61 11.71 5.39
C TYR A 57 3.75 12.25 6.27
N GLU A 58 4.11 11.47 7.28
CA GLU A 58 5.19 11.82 8.21
C GLU A 58 6.56 11.37 7.69
N ASP A 59 7.60 12.05 8.11
CA ASP A 59 9.01 11.68 7.89
C ASP A 59 9.47 10.66 8.94
N ARG A 60 8.88 9.46 8.93
CA ARG A 60 9.25 8.33 9.79
C ARG A 60 9.32 7.03 8.98
N ARG A 61 10.10 6.04 9.46
CA ARG A 61 10.18 4.71 8.81
C ARG A 61 8.83 3.99 8.79
N LEU A 62 8.14 3.97 9.93
CA LEU A 62 6.77 3.47 10.08
C LEU A 62 5.83 4.67 10.10
N LEU A 63 5.70 5.30 8.95
CA LEU A 63 4.99 6.56 8.78
C LEU A 63 3.48 6.39 8.86
N HIS A 64 2.81 7.45 9.30
CA HIS A 64 1.41 7.66 9.03
C HIS A 64 1.25 8.45 7.72
N TYR A 65 0.17 8.14 7.00
CA TYR A 65 -0.25 8.88 5.83
C TYR A 65 -1.75 9.13 5.94
N PHE A 66 -2.18 10.30 5.52
CA PHE A 66 -3.57 10.71 5.73
C PHE A 66 -4.00 11.77 4.72
N HIS A 67 -5.29 11.88 4.53
CA HIS A 67 -5.92 12.94 3.76
C HIS A 67 -7.39 13.06 4.10
N LEU A 68 -7.95 14.25 3.87
CA LEU A 68 -9.37 14.49 3.92
C LEU A 68 -9.98 14.16 2.56
N THR A 69 -11.00 13.31 2.55
CA THR A 69 -11.76 12.99 1.31
C THR A 69 -12.68 14.12 0.90
N PRO A 70 -13.17 14.16 -0.36
CA PRO A 70 -14.13 15.19 -0.79
C PRO A 70 -15.42 15.24 0.02
N ASP A 71 -15.84 14.13 0.66
CA ASP A 71 -16.97 14.03 1.56
C ASP A 71 -16.59 14.23 3.05
N ASN A 72 -15.46 14.88 3.30
CA ASN A 72 -14.95 15.25 4.63
C ASN A 72 -14.70 14.09 5.57
N ARG A 73 -14.32 12.91 5.08
CA ARG A 73 -13.81 11.83 5.94
C ARG A 73 -12.30 11.94 6.07
N MET A 74 -11.78 11.78 7.27
CA MET A 74 -10.35 11.60 7.43
C MET A 74 -9.99 10.12 7.20
N VAL A 75 -9.20 9.88 6.17
CA VAL A 75 -8.51 8.61 5.93
C VAL A 75 -7.14 8.70 6.58
N PHE A 76 -6.84 7.79 7.51
CA PHE A 76 -5.60 7.79 8.25
C PHE A 76 -5.02 6.37 8.27
N GLY A 77 -3.82 6.22 7.75
CA GLY A 77 -3.15 4.93 7.61
C GLY A 77 -1.79 4.88 8.26
N GLN A 78 -1.35 3.67 8.60
CA GLN A 78 -0.02 3.40 9.12
C GLN A 78 0.61 2.24 8.36
N ARG A 79 1.90 2.40 8.01
CA ARG A 79 2.73 1.28 7.56
C ARG A 79 3.31 0.58 8.79
N GLY A 80 3.22 -0.75 8.83
CA GLY A 80 3.85 -1.56 9.88
C GLY A 80 3.12 -2.85 10.17
N GLY A 81 3.89 -3.89 10.45
CA GLY A 81 3.42 -5.26 10.68
C GLY A 81 3.95 -6.22 9.61
N LEU A 82 4.46 -7.36 10.06
CA LEU A 82 4.95 -8.44 9.19
C LEU A 82 4.04 -9.67 9.24
N ILE A 83 3.06 -9.67 10.15
CA ILE A 83 2.18 -10.81 10.40
C ILE A 83 0.75 -10.39 10.05
N ALA A 84 0.20 -10.99 9.02
CA ALA A 84 -1.22 -10.85 8.67
C ALA A 84 -2.04 -11.93 9.36
N SER A 85 -2.89 -11.52 10.30
CA SER A 85 -3.90 -12.38 10.93
C SER A 85 -5.03 -11.51 11.44
N ALA A 86 -6.25 -12.05 11.52
CA ALA A 86 -7.41 -11.29 12.00
C ALA A 86 -7.21 -10.69 13.40
N ALA A 87 -6.55 -11.42 14.31
CA ALA A 87 -6.25 -10.91 15.64
C ALA A 87 -5.23 -9.76 15.63
N ASN A 88 -4.22 -9.85 14.77
CA ASN A 88 -3.24 -8.79 14.58
C ASN A 88 -3.86 -7.56 13.90
N ASP A 89 -4.75 -7.77 12.94
CA ASP A 89 -5.46 -6.70 12.23
C ASP A 89 -6.30 -5.86 13.21
N ALA A 90 -7.05 -6.50 14.11
CA ALA A 90 -7.82 -5.81 15.13
C ALA A 90 -6.92 -4.96 16.06
N ARG A 91 -5.82 -5.54 16.53
CA ARG A 91 -4.85 -4.82 17.40
C ARG A 91 -4.19 -3.64 16.66
N ILE A 92 -3.88 -3.81 15.39
CA ILE A 92 -3.31 -2.73 14.58
C ILE A 92 -4.35 -1.63 14.34
N ALA A 93 -5.60 -1.98 14.06
CA ALA A 93 -6.67 -1.00 13.89
C ALA A 93 -6.88 -0.14 15.15
N GLU A 94 -6.87 -0.75 16.35
CA GLU A 94 -6.91 -0.02 17.63
C GLU A 94 -5.71 0.91 17.80
N ARG A 95 -4.51 0.43 17.45
CA ARG A 95 -3.29 1.25 17.50
C ARG A 95 -3.38 2.44 16.55
N VAL A 96 -3.78 2.21 15.30
CA VAL A 96 -3.96 3.28 14.29
C VAL A 96 -5.00 4.29 14.76
N ARG A 97 -6.08 3.82 15.40
CA ARG A 97 -7.10 4.68 16.01
C ARG A 97 -6.52 5.53 17.15
N GLY A 98 -5.68 4.96 17.99
CA GLY A 98 -4.97 5.69 19.06
C GLY A 98 -3.98 6.72 18.51
N ASP A 99 -3.24 6.36 17.45
CA ASP A 99 -2.31 7.27 16.75
C ASP A 99 -3.07 8.44 16.11
N PHE A 100 -4.22 8.16 15.46
CA PHE A 100 -5.10 9.19 14.94
C PHE A 100 -5.57 10.17 16.02
N ALA A 101 -6.02 9.67 17.17
CA ALA A 101 -6.48 10.51 18.26
C ALA A 101 -5.37 11.42 18.84
N ARG A 102 -4.12 10.94 18.79
CA ARG A 102 -2.95 11.75 19.19
C ARG A 102 -2.56 12.79 18.15
N ALA A 103 -2.65 12.42 16.87
CA ALA A 103 -2.32 13.33 15.76
C ALA A 103 -3.36 14.43 15.58
N PHE A 104 -4.63 14.11 15.83
CA PHE A 104 -5.78 15.00 15.65
C PHE A 104 -6.64 15.05 16.94
N PRO A 105 -6.17 15.71 17.99
CA PRO A 105 -6.82 15.66 19.29
C PRO A 105 -8.26 16.22 19.30
N HIS A 106 -8.56 17.24 18.51
CA HIS A 106 -9.92 17.75 18.37
C HIS A 106 -10.87 16.76 17.67
N TRP A 107 -10.35 15.76 16.94
CA TRP A 107 -11.12 14.69 16.32
C TRP A 107 -11.04 13.37 17.07
N ALA A 108 -10.44 13.35 18.27
CA ALA A 108 -10.31 12.11 19.06
C ALA A 108 -11.64 11.43 19.37
N HIS A 109 -12.73 12.16 19.41
CA HIS A 109 -14.09 11.66 19.64
C HIS A 109 -14.79 11.16 18.36
N VAL A 110 -14.26 11.46 17.18
CA VAL A 110 -14.89 11.14 15.90
C VAL A 110 -14.84 9.64 15.66
N GLU A 111 -16.00 9.07 15.32
CA GLU A 111 -16.15 7.64 15.10
C GLU A 111 -15.41 7.15 13.86
N THR A 112 -14.69 6.03 13.98
CA THR A 112 -14.16 5.27 12.84
C THR A 112 -15.26 4.41 12.24
N ARG A 113 -15.57 4.60 10.96
CA ARG A 113 -16.62 3.86 10.25
C ARG A 113 -16.11 2.65 9.51
N SER A 114 -14.87 2.69 9.08
CA SER A 114 -14.28 1.59 8.31
C SER A 114 -12.82 1.42 8.69
N ASN A 115 -12.35 0.20 8.63
CA ASN A 115 -10.94 -0.13 8.69
C ASN A 115 -10.63 -1.24 7.68
N TRP A 116 -9.42 -1.23 7.15
CA TRP A 116 -8.92 -2.26 6.24
C TRP A 116 -7.41 -2.32 6.29
N SER A 117 -6.87 -3.41 5.78
CA SER A 117 -5.42 -3.58 5.64
C SER A 117 -5.08 -4.25 4.31
N GLY A 118 -3.83 -4.12 3.92
CA GLY A 118 -3.27 -4.77 2.74
C GLY A 118 -1.77 -4.87 2.84
N MET A 119 -1.15 -5.64 1.92
CA MET A 119 0.29 -5.84 1.93
C MET A 119 0.97 -4.90 0.94
N VAL A 120 1.90 -4.12 1.45
CA VAL A 120 2.88 -3.35 0.67
C VAL A 120 4.08 -4.23 0.44
N CYS A 121 4.61 -4.23 -0.77
CA CYS A 121 5.83 -4.95 -1.12
C CYS A 121 7.04 -4.04 -1.03
N LEU A 122 8.02 -4.43 -0.23
CA LEU A 122 9.31 -3.79 -0.14
C LEU A 122 10.37 -4.67 -0.80
N THR A 123 11.42 -4.07 -1.34
CA THR A 123 12.63 -4.73 -1.85
C THR A 123 13.85 -4.21 -1.11
N ALA A 124 14.93 -4.96 -1.08
CA ALA A 124 16.16 -4.55 -0.41
C ALA A 124 16.79 -3.29 -1.02
N SER A 125 16.64 -3.11 -2.34
CA SER A 125 17.16 -1.93 -3.06
C SER A 125 16.30 -0.67 -2.89
N LEU A 126 15.11 -0.80 -2.29
CA LEU A 126 14.10 0.25 -2.23
C LEU A 126 13.67 0.78 -3.62
N THR A 127 13.89 -0.01 -4.65
CA THR A 127 13.47 0.28 -6.02
C THR A 127 12.55 -0.83 -6.55
N PRO A 128 11.54 -0.50 -7.36
CA PRO A 128 10.71 -1.51 -8.00
C PRO A 128 11.51 -2.39 -8.97
N PHE A 129 11.07 -3.63 -9.11
CA PHE A 129 11.50 -4.50 -10.20
C PHE A 129 10.49 -4.46 -11.33
N CYS A 130 10.99 -4.43 -12.58
CA CYS A 130 10.19 -4.57 -13.80
C CYS A 130 11.05 -5.26 -14.86
N GLY A 131 10.63 -6.42 -15.35
CA GLY A 131 11.39 -7.13 -16.40
C GLY A 131 11.12 -8.61 -16.49
N ALA A 132 11.92 -9.28 -17.33
CA ALA A 132 11.89 -10.74 -17.49
C ALA A 132 12.39 -11.44 -16.22
N ILE A 133 11.76 -12.57 -15.89
CA ILE A 133 12.18 -13.41 -14.78
C ILE A 133 13.36 -14.29 -15.24
N PRO A 134 14.55 -14.17 -14.63
CA PRO A 134 15.70 -14.97 -14.99
C PRO A 134 15.43 -16.47 -14.88
N GLY A 135 15.83 -17.23 -15.88
CA GLY A 135 15.66 -18.68 -15.92
C GLY A 135 14.25 -19.16 -16.27
N LEU A 136 13.31 -18.29 -16.54
CA LEU A 136 11.93 -18.62 -16.90
C LEU A 136 11.53 -17.91 -18.20
N PRO A 137 11.84 -18.46 -19.38
CA PRO A 137 11.51 -17.83 -20.66
C PRO A 137 10.01 -17.57 -20.79
N GLY A 138 9.65 -16.38 -21.30
CA GLY A 138 8.26 -15.96 -21.46
C GLY A 138 7.59 -15.47 -20.16
N ALA A 139 8.29 -15.46 -19.03
CA ALA A 139 7.76 -14.94 -17.77
C ALA A 139 8.37 -13.60 -17.40
N PHE A 140 7.51 -12.69 -16.93
CA PHE A 140 7.84 -11.31 -16.60
C PHE A 140 7.22 -10.96 -15.24
N ALA A 141 7.80 -9.98 -14.53
CA ALA A 141 7.28 -9.52 -13.26
C ALA A 141 7.41 -8.01 -13.07
N ALA A 142 6.48 -7.43 -12.31
CA ALA A 142 6.60 -6.09 -11.77
C ALA A 142 6.12 -6.09 -10.31
N PHE A 143 6.96 -5.61 -9.38
CA PHE A 143 6.67 -5.59 -7.94
C PHE A 143 7.57 -4.60 -7.19
N GLY A 144 7.30 -4.43 -5.89
CA GLY A 144 8.16 -3.64 -5.02
C GLY A 144 7.89 -2.13 -5.10
N TYR A 145 6.62 -1.72 -5.10
CA TYR A 145 6.24 -0.31 -5.28
C TYR A 145 6.41 0.57 -4.04
N HIS A 146 6.77 0.01 -2.89
CA HIS A 146 7.11 0.74 -1.65
C HIS A 146 6.03 1.72 -1.15
N GLY A 147 4.76 1.51 -1.50
CA GLY A 147 3.64 2.39 -1.18
C GLY A 147 3.19 3.30 -2.34
N ASN A 148 3.98 3.44 -3.40
CA ASN A 148 3.65 4.25 -4.59
C ASN A 148 2.89 3.44 -5.67
N GLY A 149 2.15 2.41 -5.27
CA GLY A 149 1.54 1.43 -6.19
C GLY A 149 0.57 2.03 -7.20
N VAL A 150 -0.14 3.11 -6.86
CA VAL A 150 -1.09 3.75 -7.79
C VAL A 150 -0.36 4.30 -9.03
N ALA A 151 0.71 5.04 -8.84
CA ALA A 151 1.50 5.59 -9.94
C ALA A 151 2.39 4.53 -10.58
N MET A 152 3.14 3.80 -9.76
CA MET A 152 4.13 2.82 -10.24
C MET A 152 3.50 1.61 -10.92
N GLY A 153 2.31 1.17 -10.48
CA GLY A 153 1.61 0.06 -11.11
C GLY A 153 1.22 0.35 -12.55
N SER A 154 0.74 1.56 -12.83
CA SER A 154 0.41 2.00 -14.19
C SER A 154 1.67 2.16 -15.05
N TYR A 155 2.69 2.82 -14.54
CA TYR A 155 3.95 3.05 -15.26
C TYR A 155 4.69 1.75 -15.57
N LEU A 156 4.89 0.90 -14.57
CA LEU A 156 5.58 -0.38 -14.76
C LEU A 156 4.75 -1.38 -15.57
N GLY A 157 3.42 -1.28 -15.54
CA GLY A 157 2.55 -2.04 -16.42
C GLY A 157 2.75 -1.68 -17.90
N MET A 158 2.93 -0.40 -18.20
CA MET A 158 3.29 0.08 -19.55
C MET A 158 4.65 -0.45 -19.98
N LEU A 159 5.69 -0.26 -19.16
CA LEU A 159 7.03 -0.77 -19.45
C LEU A 159 7.06 -2.29 -19.64
N LEU A 160 6.32 -3.01 -18.80
CA LEU A 160 6.27 -4.48 -18.84
C LEU A 160 5.59 -4.98 -20.12
N ALA A 161 4.62 -4.23 -20.65
CA ALA A 161 4.01 -4.54 -21.94
C ALA A 161 5.05 -4.45 -23.08
N ASP A 162 5.89 -3.42 -23.09
CA ASP A 162 6.96 -3.25 -24.10
C ASP A 162 8.00 -4.36 -23.96
N VAL A 163 8.56 -4.55 -22.77
CA VAL A 163 9.54 -5.63 -22.50
C VAL A 163 9.00 -7.00 -22.87
N SER A 164 7.71 -7.28 -22.58
CA SER A 164 7.11 -8.57 -22.94
C SER A 164 6.96 -8.79 -24.43
N ARG A 165 6.93 -7.73 -25.24
CA ARG A 165 6.94 -7.80 -26.72
C ARG A 165 8.37 -7.84 -27.30
N GLY A 166 9.41 -7.69 -26.48
CA GLY A 166 10.79 -7.58 -26.91
C GLY A 166 11.18 -6.17 -27.38
N GLU A 167 10.37 -5.18 -27.04
CA GLU A 167 10.64 -3.77 -27.30
C GLU A 167 11.51 -3.18 -26.17
N THR A 168 12.32 -2.18 -26.49
CA THR A 168 13.07 -1.40 -25.50
C THR A 168 12.20 -0.23 -25.09
N PRO A 169 11.80 -0.13 -23.78
CA PRO A 169 10.96 0.94 -23.29
C PRO A 169 11.70 2.28 -23.19
#